data_21af02019428ec91ce3543459c841311
#
_entry.id   21af02019428ec91ce3543459c841311
#
_cell.length_a   1.000
_cell.length_b   1.000
_cell.length_c   1.000
_cell.angle_alpha   90.00
_cell.angle_beta   90.00
_cell.angle_gamma   90.00
#
_symmetry.space_group_name_H-M   'P 1'
#
loop_
_entity.id
_entity.type
_entity.pdbx_description
1 polymer ?
#
loop_
_entity_poly.entity_id
_entity_poly.type
_entity_poly.pdbx_seq_one_letter_code
_entity_poly.pdbx_strand_id
1 'polypeptide(L)'
;MDPIMSYPVPTAKGVIHFWKDLERTLESIASVAPKDVKNYKDFIEFWAKINKGVLASFMTPPKGGKIVSEIVKAQIRDGSMFNKGEHMSGLQRILSSYGKVVDDAFESPYLKAALVWFAAQSGPLPDQSATGDFVGWQSMLHESGAKHPKGGSGMLTQAMKNLIQAHGGTILTDTPVEKILVRSGRAIGVQTEKGQEFLAPIVVSNAHVQTTMLKMVGPDHLASSMMKKVENINVGNGFGMVIRCAVEELPVYTAAPEDPFIHNGIQLLAPSVQYMNEAIGDYMQSKPPRKPAALAMTFSKIDPEVAKDGKHTMFVWAQWHPYNLANGEKWDDIREREAQKIYDVVVDYAPNMKDKLIDWYIQSPLDIERKHGLLKGNVMHVEMSFDQMFMFRPIPEMSAYETPIEHLYLSSASCHPGGGVFGAAGYNAAQVILKKYKKRSWLQST
;
A
#
# COMPACT_ATOMS: atom_id res chain seq x y z
N MET A 1 5.98 -5.21 16.35
CA MET A 1 6.13 -3.76 16.21
C MET A 1 5.18 -3.09 17.21
N ASP A 2 5.72 -2.52 18.27
CA ASP A 2 4.94 -1.79 19.27
C ASP A 2 5.86 -0.80 20.01
N PRO A 3 5.77 0.52 19.79
CA PRO A 3 4.77 1.16 18.95
C PRO A 3 4.84 0.76 17.47
N ILE A 4 3.72 0.95 16.76
CA ILE A 4 3.61 0.65 15.34
C ILE A 4 4.31 1.74 14.53
N MET A 5 4.13 3.00 14.96
CA MET A 5 4.72 4.17 14.33
C MET A 5 5.19 5.15 15.41
N SER A 6 6.18 5.94 15.06
CA SER A 6 6.72 7.03 15.87
C SER A 6 6.88 8.28 15.00
N TYR A 7 6.44 9.41 15.51
CA TYR A 7 6.65 10.69 14.87
C TYR A 7 7.59 11.53 15.74
N PRO A 8 8.87 11.56 15.43
CA PRO A 8 9.82 12.43 16.11
C PRO A 8 9.54 13.89 15.76
N VAL A 9 9.29 14.71 16.78
CA VAL A 9 8.90 16.10 16.58
C VAL A 9 10.12 16.92 16.12
N PRO A 10 10.05 17.66 15.00
CA PRO A 10 11.21 18.31 14.39
C PRO A 10 11.90 19.35 15.26
N THR A 11 11.20 19.87 16.26
CA THR A 11 11.70 20.91 17.17
C THR A 11 12.32 20.35 18.47
N ALA A 12 12.66 19.08 18.50
CA ALA A 12 13.19 18.36 19.66
C ALA A 12 12.30 18.43 20.91
N LYS A 13 10.98 18.41 20.72
CA LYS A 13 9.97 18.46 21.80
C LYS A 13 9.37 17.11 22.16
N GLY A 14 10.01 16.01 21.80
CA GLY A 14 9.55 14.65 22.09
C GLY A 14 9.07 13.89 20.86
N VAL A 15 8.40 12.77 21.09
CA VAL A 15 7.93 11.83 20.07
C VAL A 15 6.46 11.53 20.31
N ILE A 16 5.66 11.49 19.24
CA ILE A 16 4.33 10.90 19.30
C ILE A 16 4.45 9.43 18.88
N HIS A 17 4.20 8.53 19.80
CA HIS A 17 4.12 7.08 19.52
C HIS A 17 2.69 6.66 19.31
N PHE A 18 2.46 5.89 18.26
CA PHE A 18 1.19 5.22 17.99
C PHE A 18 1.31 3.75 18.35
N TRP A 19 0.84 3.39 19.53
CA TRP A 19 0.83 2.05 20.07
C TRP A 19 -0.40 1.26 19.59
N LYS A 20 -0.35 -0.06 19.66
CA LYS A 20 -1.58 -0.84 19.53
C LYS A 20 -2.57 -0.48 20.64
N ASP A 21 -2.08 -0.31 21.86
CA ASP A 21 -2.85 0.19 23.00
C ASP A 21 -3.20 1.66 22.81
N LEU A 22 -4.51 1.96 22.79
CA LEU A 22 -5.00 3.32 22.58
C LEU A 22 -4.62 4.25 23.73
N GLU A 23 -4.73 3.81 24.99
CA GLU A 23 -4.43 4.68 26.15
C GLU A 23 -2.96 5.08 26.17
N ARG A 24 -2.03 4.18 25.85
CA ARG A 24 -0.60 4.54 25.67
C ARG A 24 -0.39 5.54 24.54
N THR A 25 -1.15 5.47 23.48
CA THR A 25 -1.12 6.46 22.38
C THR A 25 -1.62 7.82 22.87
N LEU A 26 -2.71 7.85 23.65
CA LEU A 26 -3.26 9.07 24.24
C LEU A 26 -2.26 9.73 25.21
N GLU A 27 -1.57 8.96 26.04
CA GLU A 27 -0.49 9.45 26.89
C GLU A 27 0.65 10.06 26.06
N SER A 28 1.06 9.42 24.98
CA SER A 28 2.08 9.93 24.08
C SER A 28 1.64 11.23 23.38
N ILE A 29 0.39 11.30 22.91
CA ILE A 29 -0.17 12.52 22.35
C ILE A 29 -0.23 13.63 23.40
N ALA A 30 -0.60 13.33 24.65
CA ALA A 30 -0.67 14.31 25.73
C ALA A 30 0.67 15.03 25.98
N SER A 31 1.80 14.35 25.79
CA SER A 31 3.13 14.94 25.98
C SER A 31 3.50 16.01 24.95
N VAL A 32 2.90 15.98 23.75
CA VAL A 32 3.21 16.87 22.62
C VAL A 32 2.02 17.77 22.25
N ALA A 33 0.81 17.20 22.30
CA ALA A 33 -0.43 17.83 21.82
C ALA A 33 -1.60 17.60 22.82
N PRO A 34 -1.52 18.10 24.06
CA PRO A 34 -2.48 17.76 25.11
C PRO A 34 -3.93 18.15 24.79
N LYS A 35 -4.15 19.18 23.98
CA LYS A 35 -5.49 19.60 23.54
C LYS A 35 -6.17 18.60 22.61
N ASP A 36 -5.40 17.79 21.90
CA ASP A 36 -5.91 16.85 20.90
C ASP A 36 -6.18 15.44 21.46
N VAL A 37 -5.92 15.18 22.72
CA VAL A 37 -6.10 13.84 23.33
C VAL A 37 -7.53 13.37 23.19
N LYS A 38 -8.50 14.21 23.57
CA LYS A 38 -9.94 13.89 23.44
C LYS A 38 -10.33 13.76 21.97
N ASN A 39 -9.87 14.68 21.13
CA ASN A 39 -10.18 14.68 19.71
C ASN A 39 -9.69 13.39 19.03
N TYR A 40 -8.47 12.92 19.39
CA TYR A 40 -7.93 11.67 18.85
C TYR A 40 -8.74 10.45 19.31
N LYS A 41 -9.12 10.38 20.59
CA LYS A 41 -9.98 9.31 21.09
C LYS A 41 -11.31 9.25 20.34
N ASP A 42 -12.02 10.37 20.25
CA ASP A 42 -13.30 10.47 19.54
C ASP A 42 -13.14 10.12 18.05
N PHE A 43 -12.02 10.52 17.43
CA PHE A 43 -11.67 10.20 16.06
C PHE A 43 -11.50 8.67 15.83
N ILE A 44 -10.75 8.00 16.69
CA ILE A 44 -10.53 6.56 16.61
C ILE A 44 -11.84 5.79 16.82
N GLU A 45 -12.64 6.17 17.81
CA GLU A 45 -13.94 5.54 18.09
C GLU A 45 -14.92 5.69 16.90
N PHE A 46 -14.94 6.87 16.27
CA PHE A 46 -15.76 7.11 15.08
C PHE A 46 -15.34 6.23 13.90
N TRP A 47 -14.05 6.22 13.56
CA TRP A 47 -13.56 5.47 12.40
C TRP A 47 -13.54 3.95 12.63
N ALA A 48 -13.39 3.48 13.86
CA ALA A 48 -13.47 2.06 14.18
C ALA A 48 -14.83 1.45 13.80
N LYS A 49 -15.93 2.21 13.98
CA LYS A 49 -17.27 1.78 13.56
C LYS A 49 -17.37 1.62 12.03
N ILE A 50 -16.84 2.60 11.27
CA ILE A 50 -16.85 2.57 9.80
C ILE A 50 -15.96 1.45 9.26
N ASN A 51 -14.76 1.30 9.81
CA ASN A 51 -13.74 0.39 9.30
C ASN A 51 -14.08 -1.09 9.48
N LYS A 52 -14.94 -1.46 10.41
CA LYS A 52 -15.49 -2.83 10.47
C LYS A 52 -16.18 -3.23 9.17
N GLY A 53 -16.96 -2.32 8.59
CA GLY A 53 -17.61 -2.54 7.30
C GLY A 53 -16.62 -2.55 6.12
N VAL A 54 -15.65 -1.65 6.13
CA VAL A 54 -14.61 -1.56 5.10
C VAL A 54 -13.75 -2.84 5.07
N LEU A 55 -13.28 -3.32 6.21
CA LEU A 55 -12.50 -4.57 6.30
C LEU A 55 -13.30 -5.79 5.83
N ALA A 56 -14.57 -5.89 6.22
CA ALA A 56 -15.45 -6.96 5.73
C ALA A 56 -15.63 -6.90 4.21
N SER A 57 -15.69 -5.68 3.64
CA SER A 57 -15.80 -5.48 2.20
C SER A 57 -14.53 -5.92 1.46
N PHE A 58 -13.35 -5.74 2.04
CA PHE A 58 -12.07 -6.14 1.43
C PHE A 58 -11.96 -7.65 1.19
N MET A 59 -12.55 -8.45 2.08
CA MET A 59 -12.59 -9.92 1.95
C MET A 59 -13.82 -10.43 1.20
N THR A 60 -14.53 -9.54 0.49
CA THR A 60 -15.75 -9.87 -0.24
C THR A 60 -15.60 -9.53 -1.72
N PRO A 61 -15.78 -10.49 -2.66
CA PRO A 61 -15.77 -10.18 -4.07
C PRO A 61 -16.80 -9.09 -4.43
N PRO A 62 -16.44 -8.04 -5.18
CA PRO A 62 -17.30 -6.89 -5.46
C PRO A 62 -18.35 -7.19 -6.55
N LYS A 63 -19.21 -8.17 -6.29
CA LYS A 63 -20.24 -8.64 -7.22
C LYS A 63 -21.64 -8.34 -6.70
N GLY A 64 -22.44 -7.64 -7.52
CA GLY A 64 -23.89 -7.53 -7.30
C GLY A 64 -24.31 -6.89 -5.98
N GLY A 65 -23.78 -5.71 -5.64
CA GLY A 65 -24.19 -4.97 -4.43
C GLY A 65 -23.72 -5.59 -3.10
N LYS A 66 -22.94 -6.67 -3.13
CA LYS A 66 -22.47 -7.33 -1.90
C LYS A 66 -21.64 -6.44 -0.99
N ILE A 67 -20.75 -5.61 -1.56
CA ILE A 67 -19.96 -4.64 -0.78
C ILE A 67 -20.89 -3.70 -0.01
N VAL A 68 -21.87 -3.12 -0.72
CA VAL A 68 -22.86 -2.24 -0.10
C VAL A 68 -23.64 -2.98 1.00
N SER A 69 -24.02 -4.24 0.72
CA SER A 69 -24.69 -5.10 1.71
C SER A 69 -23.83 -5.35 2.96
N GLU A 70 -22.53 -5.60 2.81
CA GLU A 70 -21.66 -5.83 3.97
C GLU A 70 -21.42 -4.54 4.79
N ILE A 71 -21.27 -3.41 4.12
CA ILE A 71 -21.18 -2.10 4.80
C ILE A 71 -22.47 -1.82 5.58
N VAL A 72 -23.63 -1.98 4.94
CA VAL A 72 -24.94 -1.78 5.59
C VAL A 72 -25.16 -2.73 6.76
N LYS A 73 -24.82 -4.01 6.62
CA LYS A 73 -24.90 -5.00 7.71
C LYS A 73 -24.02 -4.62 8.89
N ALA A 74 -22.80 -4.13 8.64
CA ALA A 74 -21.93 -3.66 9.70
C ALA A 74 -22.53 -2.48 10.46
N GLN A 75 -23.10 -1.51 9.74
CA GLN A 75 -23.77 -0.33 10.31
C GLN A 75 -25.06 -0.67 11.08
N ILE A 76 -25.82 -1.67 10.64
CA ILE A 76 -26.98 -2.17 11.41
C ILE A 76 -26.52 -2.83 12.71
N ARG A 77 -25.43 -3.62 12.64
CA ARG A 77 -24.93 -4.38 13.79
C ARG A 77 -24.38 -3.50 14.90
N ASP A 78 -23.78 -2.37 14.58
CA ASP A 78 -23.23 -1.42 15.56
C ASP A 78 -24.22 -0.29 15.94
N GLY A 79 -25.44 -0.30 15.37
CA GLY A 79 -26.50 0.65 15.66
C GLY A 79 -26.34 2.03 15.03
N SER A 80 -25.23 2.28 14.31
CA SER A 80 -24.97 3.60 13.71
C SER A 80 -26.00 3.97 12.65
N MET A 81 -26.62 2.98 11.98
CA MET A 81 -27.65 3.19 10.96
C MET A 81 -28.90 3.91 11.49
N PHE A 82 -29.15 3.91 12.79
CA PHE A 82 -30.34 4.53 13.37
C PHE A 82 -30.14 6.00 13.75
N ASN A 83 -28.91 6.51 13.70
CA ASN A 83 -28.59 7.91 13.97
C ASN A 83 -28.34 8.67 12.66
N LYS A 84 -29.37 9.32 12.12
CA LYS A 84 -29.29 10.04 10.83
C LYS A 84 -28.21 11.12 10.78
N GLY A 85 -27.94 11.81 11.90
CA GLY A 85 -26.91 12.85 11.97
C GLY A 85 -25.51 12.29 11.85
N GLU A 86 -25.21 11.18 12.50
CA GLU A 86 -23.91 10.50 12.41
C GLU A 86 -23.66 9.91 11.02
N HIS A 87 -24.70 9.37 10.36
CA HIS A 87 -24.60 8.86 8.99
C HIS A 87 -24.20 9.93 7.99
N MET A 88 -24.89 11.06 8.01
CA MET A 88 -24.59 12.16 7.07
C MET A 88 -23.20 12.74 7.33
N SER A 89 -22.80 12.88 8.60
CA SER A 89 -21.47 13.31 8.98
C SER A 89 -20.40 12.28 8.54
N GLY A 90 -20.67 10.97 8.71
CA GLY A 90 -19.79 9.90 8.26
C GLY A 90 -19.60 9.90 6.75
N LEU A 91 -20.68 10.00 5.98
CA LEU A 91 -20.62 10.09 4.52
C LEU A 91 -19.85 11.33 4.06
N GLN A 92 -20.09 12.49 4.68
CA GLN A 92 -19.39 13.72 4.39
C GLN A 92 -17.87 13.57 4.62
N ARG A 93 -17.46 12.95 5.74
CA ARG A 93 -16.04 12.70 6.03
C ARG A 93 -15.40 11.75 5.03
N ILE A 94 -16.08 10.68 4.62
CA ILE A 94 -15.59 9.75 3.59
C ILE A 94 -15.40 10.47 2.24
N LEU A 95 -16.35 11.32 1.86
CA LEU A 95 -16.30 12.08 0.61
C LEU A 95 -15.36 13.29 0.65
N SER A 96 -14.93 13.72 1.84
CA SER A 96 -13.90 14.74 2.00
C SER A 96 -12.51 14.21 1.65
N SER A 97 -11.53 15.11 1.53
CA SER A 97 -10.14 14.72 1.50
C SER A 97 -9.64 14.39 2.91
N TYR A 98 -8.67 13.45 3.02
CA TYR A 98 -8.14 13.11 4.34
C TYR A 98 -7.38 14.28 4.99
N GLY A 99 -6.78 15.17 4.18
CA GLY A 99 -6.17 16.39 4.70
C GLY A 99 -7.17 17.30 5.39
N LYS A 100 -8.35 17.49 4.76
CA LYS A 100 -9.45 18.25 5.40
C LYS A 100 -9.99 17.55 6.64
N VAL A 101 -10.16 16.24 6.62
CA VAL A 101 -10.65 15.49 7.79
C VAL A 101 -9.70 15.66 8.98
N VAL A 102 -8.40 15.65 8.74
CA VAL A 102 -7.37 15.88 9.77
C VAL A 102 -7.39 17.35 10.25
N ASP A 103 -7.51 18.29 9.31
CA ASP A 103 -7.48 19.71 9.64
C ASP A 103 -8.69 20.14 10.49
N ASP A 104 -9.86 19.61 10.18
CA ASP A 104 -11.08 19.84 10.93
C ASP A 104 -11.08 19.18 12.33
N ALA A 105 -10.34 18.08 12.50
CA ALA A 105 -10.37 17.26 13.72
C ALA A 105 -9.36 17.69 14.79
N PHE A 106 -8.21 18.26 14.41
CA PHE A 106 -7.07 18.46 15.31
C PHE A 106 -6.56 19.90 15.28
N GLU A 107 -5.92 20.32 16.38
CA GLU A 107 -5.26 21.65 16.49
C GLU A 107 -3.75 21.56 16.27
N SER A 108 -3.11 20.50 16.78
CA SER A 108 -1.65 20.37 16.77
C SER A 108 -1.09 20.15 15.36
N PRO A 109 -0.17 20.98 14.87
CA PRO A 109 0.48 20.80 13.59
C PRO A 109 1.29 19.51 13.51
N TYR A 110 1.79 19.02 14.63
CA TYR A 110 2.59 17.79 14.70
C TYR A 110 1.71 16.54 14.55
N LEU A 111 0.58 16.50 15.26
CA LEU A 111 -0.35 15.41 15.14
C LEU A 111 -0.98 15.40 13.74
N LYS A 112 -1.34 16.56 13.18
CA LYS A 112 -1.79 16.69 11.79
C LYS A 112 -0.76 16.13 10.81
N ALA A 113 0.52 16.51 10.95
CA ALA A 113 1.57 16.02 10.07
C ALA A 113 1.73 14.50 10.15
N ALA A 114 1.73 13.92 11.34
CA ALA A 114 1.81 12.47 11.53
C ALA A 114 0.66 11.72 10.85
N LEU A 115 -0.58 12.19 11.04
CA LEU A 115 -1.78 11.55 10.49
C LEU A 115 -1.89 11.71 8.97
N VAL A 116 -1.59 12.90 8.44
CA VAL A 116 -1.54 13.14 6.98
C VAL A 116 -0.47 12.26 6.34
N TRP A 117 0.73 12.18 6.95
CA TRP A 117 1.81 11.34 6.43
C TRP A 117 1.44 9.85 6.45
N PHE A 118 0.76 9.39 7.50
CA PHE A 118 0.23 8.03 7.56
C PHE A 118 -0.75 7.74 6.41
N ALA A 119 -1.75 8.60 6.21
CA ALA A 119 -2.76 8.41 5.16
C ALA A 119 -2.14 8.45 3.75
N ALA A 120 -1.15 9.31 3.53
CA ALA A 120 -0.45 9.45 2.27
C ALA A 120 0.24 8.16 1.79
N GLN A 121 0.60 7.24 2.71
CA GLN A 121 1.17 5.93 2.36
C GLN A 121 0.22 5.07 1.52
N SER A 122 -1.06 5.38 1.50
CA SER A 122 -2.07 4.65 0.72
C SER A 122 -2.20 5.12 -0.73
N GLY A 123 -1.51 6.19 -1.12
CA GLY A 123 -1.42 6.69 -2.51
C GLY A 123 -2.08 8.02 -2.79
N PRO A 124 -3.33 8.28 -2.37
CA PRO A 124 -4.00 9.54 -2.68
C PRO A 124 -3.30 10.77 -2.11
N LEU A 125 -3.49 11.91 -2.77
CA LEU A 125 -2.99 13.20 -2.29
C LEU A 125 -3.85 13.74 -1.14
N PRO A 126 -3.31 14.56 -0.22
CA PRO A 126 -4.03 15.07 0.94
C PRO A 126 -5.28 15.89 0.63
N ASP A 127 -5.33 16.52 -0.52
CA ASP A 127 -6.47 17.34 -0.99
C ASP A 127 -7.43 16.59 -1.92
N GLN A 128 -7.14 15.35 -2.25
CA GLN A 128 -7.97 14.53 -3.13
C GLN A 128 -9.30 14.17 -2.45
N SER A 129 -10.43 14.51 -3.09
CA SER A 129 -11.76 14.19 -2.60
C SER A 129 -12.03 12.68 -2.54
N ALA A 130 -12.96 12.29 -1.69
CA ALA A 130 -13.37 10.90 -1.45
C ALA A 130 -12.20 10.00 -0.97
N THR A 131 -11.37 10.54 -0.09
CA THR A 131 -10.21 9.85 0.52
C THR A 131 -10.21 9.92 2.04
N GLY A 132 -11.25 10.45 2.66
CA GLY A 132 -11.28 10.66 4.11
C GLY A 132 -11.11 9.39 4.95
N ASP A 133 -11.49 8.24 4.42
CA ASP A 133 -11.32 6.94 5.08
C ASP A 133 -9.86 6.49 5.20
N PHE A 134 -8.95 6.97 4.34
CA PHE A 134 -7.54 6.59 4.42
C PHE A 134 -6.87 7.02 5.73
N VAL A 135 -7.22 8.18 6.28
CA VAL A 135 -6.76 8.56 7.62
C VAL A 135 -7.55 7.80 8.71
N GLY A 136 -8.78 7.44 8.43
CA GLY A 136 -9.60 6.60 9.32
C GLY A 136 -9.01 5.22 9.58
N TRP A 137 -8.21 4.70 8.65
CA TRP A 137 -7.50 3.42 8.82
C TRP A 137 -6.54 3.41 10.02
N GLN A 138 -6.21 4.57 10.58
CA GLN A 138 -5.50 4.68 11.86
C GLN A 138 -6.18 3.85 12.98
N SER A 139 -7.51 3.77 13.00
CA SER A 139 -8.24 2.96 13.97
C SER A 139 -7.93 1.46 13.90
N MET A 140 -7.58 0.96 12.71
CA MET A 140 -7.21 -0.45 12.51
C MET A 140 -5.88 -0.82 13.16
N LEU A 141 -4.97 0.14 13.35
CA LEU A 141 -3.71 -0.08 14.04
C LEU A 141 -3.96 -0.46 15.51
N HIS A 142 -4.92 0.20 16.15
CA HIS A 142 -5.28 -0.10 17.54
C HIS A 142 -5.99 -1.46 17.68
N GLU A 143 -6.68 -1.92 16.64
CA GLU A 143 -7.34 -3.23 16.64
C GLU A 143 -6.35 -4.38 16.34
N SER A 144 -5.63 -4.27 15.22
CA SER A 144 -4.82 -5.37 14.67
C SER A 144 -3.35 -5.32 15.09
N GLY A 145 -2.81 -4.13 15.34
CA GLY A 145 -1.38 -3.93 15.49
C GLY A 145 -0.62 -4.16 14.17
N ALA A 146 0.70 -4.15 14.25
CA ALA A 146 1.57 -4.48 13.13
C ALA A 146 2.62 -5.53 13.54
N LYS A 147 3.01 -6.40 12.61
CA LYS A 147 3.97 -7.48 12.83
C LYS A 147 5.05 -7.44 11.76
N HIS A 148 6.26 -7.79 12.15
CA HIS A 148 7.39 -8.02 11.24
C HIS A 148 7.69 -9.52 11.18
N PRO A 149 7.82 -10.14 10.00
CA PRO A 149 8.23 -11.54 9.91
C PRO A 149 9.66 -11.71 10.38
N LYS A 150 9.91 -12.65 11.30
CA LYS A 150 11.26 -12.99 11.75
C LYS A 150 12.12 -13.46 10.57
N GLY A 151 13.35 -12.94 10.45
CA GLY A 151 14.23 -13.18 9.31
C GLY A 151 13.92 -12.30 8.09
N GLY A 152 13.03 -11.28 8.24
CA GLY A 152 12.70 -10.32 7.20
C GLY A 152 11.46 -10.68 6.38
N SER A 153 11.02 -9.75 5.53
CA SER A 153 9.79 -9.87 4.73
C SER A 153 9.81 -11.05 3.74
N GLY A 154 10.99 -11.49 3.29
CA GLY A 154 11.14 -12.67 2.43
C GLY A 154 10.64 -13.97 3.06
N MET A 155 10.60 -14.04 4.40
CA MET A 155 10.10 -15.22 5.11
C MET A 155 8.59 -15.42 4.94
N LEU A 156 7.82 -14.37 4.68
CA LEU A 156 6.41 -14.50 4.32
C LEU A 156 6.26 -15.26 2.99
N THR A 157 7.05 -14.88 1.97
CA THR A 157 7.07 -15.57 0.67
C THR A 157 7.53 -17.02 0.80
N GLN A 158 8.55 -17.27 1.65
CA GLN A 158 9.02 -18.64 1.91
C GLN A 158 7.94 -19.49 2.59
N ALA A 159 7.20 -18.94 3.56
CA ALA A 159 6.09 -19.63 4.20
C ALA A 159 4.97 -19.98 3.21
N MET A 160 4.62 -19.06 2.31
CA MET A 160 3.65 -19.31 1.24
C MET A 160 4.13 -20.37 0.26
N LYS A 161 5.42 -20.35 -0.13
CA LYS A 161 6.04 -21.39 -0.95
C LYS A 161 5.91 -22.77 -0.30
N ASN A 162 6.28 -22.89 0.96
CA ASN A 162 6.19 -24.14 1.71
C ASN A 162 4.76 -24.67 1.77
N LEU A 163 3.78 -23.78 1.99
CA LEU A 163 2.36 -24.13 2.02
C LEU A 163 1.88 -24.66 0.67
N ILE A 164 2.22 -24.00 -0.44
CA ILE A 164 1.86 -24.43 -1.80
C ILE A 164 2.43 -25.81 -2.07
N GLN A 165 3.71 -26.04 -1.77
CA GLN A 165 4.37 -27.32 -1.98
C GLN A 165 3.80 -28.44 -1.10
N ALA A 166 3.46 -28.15 0.15
CA ALA A 166 2.80 -29.11 1.06
C ALA A 166 1.42 -29.56 0.55
N HIS A 167 0.76 -28.74 -0.26
CA HIS A 167 -0.50 -29.09 -0.94
C HIS A 167 -0.31 -29.60 -2.37
N GLY A 168 0.90 -30.04 -2.76
CA GLY A 168 1.19 -30.63 -4.06
C GLY A 168 1.33 -29.63 -5.21
N GLY A 169 1.39 -28.32 -4.91
CA GLY A 169 1.62 -27.29 -5.91
C GLY A 169 3.10 -27.23 -6.34
N THR A 170 3.34 -26.91 -7.61
CA THR A 170 4.67 -26.71 -8.19
C THR A 170 4.94 -25.22 -8.35
N ILE A 171 6.16 -24.78 -8.00
CA ILE A 171 6.62 -23.40 -8.18
C ILE A 171 7.84 -23.44 -9.10
N LEU A 172 7.77 -22.69 -10.18
CA LEU A 172 8.87 -22.50 -11.12
C LEU A 172 9.40 -21.07 -10.98
N THR A 173 10.66 -20.93 -10.68
CA THR A 173 11.40 -19.66 -10.71
C THR A 173 12.11 -19.49 -12.04
N ASP A 174 12.57 -18.27 -12.34
CA ASP A 174 13.29 -17.96 -13.58
C ASP A 174 12.54 -18.40 -14.85
N THR A 175 11.21 -18.34 -14.77
CA THR A 175 10.29 -18.82 -15.80
C THR A 175 9.29 -17.69 -16.14
N PRO A 176 9.75 -16.60 -16.78
CA PRO A 176 8.89 -15.48 -17.13
C PRO A 176 7.85 -15.91 -18.19
N VAL A 177 6.60 -15.58 -17.93
CA VAL A 177 5.49 -15.82 -18.85
C VAL A 177 5.40 -14.66 -19.83
N GLU A 178 5.44 -14.97 -21.13
CA GLU A 178 5.30 -14.01 -22.22
C GLU A 178 3.85 -13.87 -22.67
N LYS A 179 3.16 -15.00 -22.85
CA LYS A 179 1.81 -15.04 -23.44
C LYS A 179 0.85 -15.90 -22.64
N ILE A 180 -0.42 -15.51 -22.66
CA ILE A 180 -1.56 -16.35 -22.29
C ILE A 180 -2.10 -16.97 -23.56
N LEU A 181 -2.11 -18.29 -23.63
CA LEU A 181 -2.61 -19.04 -24.78
C LEU A 181 -4.14 -19.00 -24.81
N VAL A 182 -4.70 -18.40 -25.86
CA VAL A 182 -6.15 -18.27 -26.05
C VAL A 182 -6.58 -19.02 -27.29
N ARG A 183 -7.62 -19.87 -27.15
CA ARG A 183 -8.25 -20.60 -28.26
C ARG A 183 -9.78 -20.46 -28.17
N SER A 184 -10.41 -20.01 -29.22
CA SER A 184 -11.87 -19.80 -29.29
C SER A 184 -12.41 -19.00 -28.09
N GLY A 185 -11.73 -17.87 -27.70
CA GLY A 185 -12.14 -16.99 -26.62
C GLY A 185 -11.87 -17.52 -25.21
N ARG A 186 -11.15 -18.65 -25.07
CA ARG A 186 -10.85 -19.31 -23.80
C ARG A 186 -9.34 -19.38 -23.54
N ALA A 187 -8.89 -19.09 -22.34
CA ALA A 187 -7.53 -19.36 -21.91
C ALA A 187 -7.33 -20.87 -21.74
N ILE A 188 -6.27 -21.42 -22.31
CA ILE A 188 -5.91 -22.84 -22.27
C ILE A 188 -4.55 -23.10 -21.64
N GLY A 189 -3.80 -22.07 -21.27
CA GLY A 189 -2.48 -22.18 -20.70
C GLY A 189 -1.67 -20.90 -20.85
N VAL A 190 -0.37 -21.03 -20.65
CA VAL A 190 0.61 -19.95 -20.80
C VAL A 190 1.81 -20.39 -21.59
N GLN A 191 2.51 -19.46 -22.25
CA GLN A 191 3.80 -19.66 -22.89
C GLN A 191 4.85 -18.77 -22.23
N THR A 192 6.01 -19.33 -21.96
CA THR A 192 7.17 -18.60 -21.42
C THR A 192 7.95 -17.90 -22.52
N GLU A 193 8.82 -16.97 -22.14
CA GLU A 193 9.76 -16.30 -23.08
C GLU A 193 10.68 -17.29 -23.81
N LYS A 194 10.92 -18.47 -23.24
CA LYS A 194 11.71 -19.56 -23.88
C LYS A 194 10.86 -20.45 -24.81
N GLY A 195 9.59 -20.09 -25.04
CA GLY A 195 8.68 -20.85 -25.92
C GLY A 195 8.07 -22.11 -25.29
N GLN A 196 8.33 -22.40 -24.01
CA GLN A 196 7.72 -23.54 -23.32
C GLN A 196 6.27 -23.25 -22.98
N GLU A 197 5.38 -24.20 -23.27
CA GLU A 197 3.96 -24.10 -22.99
C GLU A 197 3.55 -24.91 -21.75
N PHE A 198 2.68 -24.34 -20.94
CA PHE A 198 2.03 -24.99 -19.80
C PHE A 198 0.51 -24.91 -20.01
N LEU A 199 -0.11 -26.04 -20.31
CA LEU A 199 -1.54 -26.11 -20.50
C LEU A 199 -2.27 -26.32 -19.18
N ALA A 200 -3.38 -25.59 -19.00
CA ALA A 200 -4.21 -25.68 -17.80
C ALA A 200 -5.66 -25.28 -18.11
N PRO A 201 -6.65 -25.89 -17.44
CA PRO A 201 -8.07 -25.55 -17.62
C PRO A 201 -8.45 -24.17 -17.05
N ILE A 202 -7.61 -23.60 -16.19
CA ILE A 202 -7.76 -22.27 -15.58
C ILE A 202 -6.42 -21.58 -15.60
N VAL A 203 -6.41 -20.31 -15.96
CA VAL A 203 -5.26 -19.41 -15.84
C VAL A 203 -5.60 -18.28 -14.87
N VAL A 204 -4.75 -18.03 -13.89
CA VAL A 204 -4.89 -16.93 -12.93
C VAL A 204 -3.69 -16.03 -13.07
N SER A 205 -3.90 -14.78 -13.47
CA SER A 205 -2.81 -13.81 -13.59
C SER A 205 -2.74 -12.93 -12.33
N ASN A 206 -1.56 -12.89 -11.72
CA ASN A 206 -1.20 -11.95 -10.67
C ASN A 206 -0.35 -10.78 -11.21
N ALA A 207 -0.10 -10.70 -12.50
CA ALA A 207 0.56 -9.58 -13.13
C ALA A 207 -0.37 -8.34 -13.16
N HIS A 208 0.20 -7.17 -13.42
CA HIS A 208 -0.58 -5.94 -13.59
C HIS A 208 -1.66 -6.14 -14.68
N VAL A 209 -2.84 -5.55 -14.48
CA VAL A 209 -3.97 -5.76 -15.41
C VAL A 209 -3.63 -5.36 -16.86
N GLN A 210 -2.95 -4.23 -17.06
CA GLN A 210 -2.51 -3.81 -18.40
C GLN A 210 -1.48 -4.78 -18.98
N THR A 211 -0.54 -5.28 -18.19
CA THR A 211 0.41 -6.32 -18.62
C THR A 211 -0.34 -7.59 -19.03
N THR A 212 -1.28 -8.05 -18.22
CA THR A 212 -2.08 -9.24 -18.52
C THR A 212 -2.88 -9.09 -19.80
N MET A 213 -3.68 -8.02 -19.90
CA MET A 213 -4.65 -7.89 -20.98
C MET A 213 -4.05 -7.36 -22.28
N LEU A 214 -3.17 -6.34 -22.21
CA LEU A 214 -2.63 -5.69 -23.42
C LEU A 214 -1.40 -6.40 -23.98
N LYS A 215 -0.55 -6.99 -23.10
CA LYS A 215 0.68 -7.65 -23.55
C LYS A 215 0.52 -9.16 -23.64
N MET A 216 0.09 -9.84 -22.56
CA MET A 216 0.06 -11.31 -22.52
C MET A 216 -1.12 -11.91 -23.29
N VAL A 217 -2.32 -11.30 -23.24
CA VAL A 217 -3.48 -11.70 -24.04
C VAL A 217 -3.37 -11.13 -25.46
N GLY A 218 -3.08 -9.86 -25.56
CA GLY A 218 -2.87 -9.13 -26.82
C GLY A 218 -4.16 -8.71 -27.53
N PRO A 219 -4.01 -7.91 -28.61
CA PRO A 219 -5.12 -7.26 -29.30
C PRO A 219 -6.04 -8.24 -30.07
N ASP A 220 -5.50 -9.38 -30.53
CA ASP A 220 -6.24 -10.32 -31.37
C ASP A 220 -7.39 -11.02 -30.62
N HIS A 221 -7.38 -10.95 -29.31
CA HIS A 221 -8.35 -11.64 -28.45
C HIS A 221 -9.29 -10.70 -27.68
N LEU A 222 -9.13 -9.38 -27.86
CA LEU A 222 -9.90 -8.36 -27.16
C LEU A 222 -10.63 -7.43 -28.13
N ALA A 223 -11.87 -7.10 -27.82
CA ALA A 223 -12.56 -6.05 -28.54
C ALA A 223 -11.83 -4.69 -28.35
N SER A 224 -11.74 -3.88 -29.41
CA SER A 224 -11.06 -2.58 -29.38
C SER A 224 -11.59 -1.65 -28.27
N SER A 225 -12.90 -1.70 -27.97
CA SER A 225 -13.51 -0.94 -26.90
C SER A 225 -13.00 -1.39 -25.50
N MET A 226 -12.75 -2.69 -25.31
CA MET A 226 -12.19 -3.22 -24.07
C MET A 226 -10.72 -2.86 -23.92
N MET A 227 -9.94 -2.96 -25.01
CA MET A 227 -8.54 -2.51 -25.01
C MET A 227 -8.43 -1.06 -24.56
N LYS A 228 -9.21 -0.16 -25.17
CA LYS A 228 -9.21 1.26 -24.80
C LYS A 228 -9.57 1.50 -23.33
N LYS A 229 -10.50 0.71 -22.75
CA LYS A 229 -10.82 0.79 -21.31
C LYS A 229 -9.64 0.38 -20.46
N VAL A 230 -8.93 -0.69 -20.82
CA VAL A 230 -7.76 -1.15 -20.07
C VAL A 230 -6.59 -0.18 -20.22
N GLU A 231 -6.35 0.38 -21.40
CA GLU A 231 -5.34 1.43 -21.64
C GLU A 231 -5.57 2.68 -20.79
N ASN A 232 -6.84 3.06 -20.62
CA ASN A 232 -7.25 4.24 -19.86
C ASN A 232 -7.23 4.04 -18.33
N ILE A 233 -6.94 2.85 -17.83
CA ILE A 233 -6.74 2.65 -16.38
C ILE A 233 -5.61 3.56 -15.91
N ASN A 234 -5.91 4.42 -14.94
CA ASN A 234 -4.93 5.34 -14.40
C ASN A 234 -3.94 4.61 -13.49
N VAL A 235 -2.69 4.55 -13.90
CA VAL A 235 -1.57 3.97 -13.13
C VAL A 235 -0.82 5.05 -12.34
N GLY A 236 -1.10 6.33 -12.60
CA GLY A 236 -0.37 7.44 -12.00
C GLY A 236 0.96 7.73 -12.68
N ASN A 237 1.80 8.51 -12.01
CA ASN A 237 3.14 8.89 -12.47
C ASN A 237 4.22 8.53 -11.43
N GLY A 238 4.31 7.28 -11.04
CA GLY A 238 5.20 6.83 -9.96
C GLY A 238 4.52 6.91 -8.61
N PHE A 239 5.20 6.43 -7.58
CA PHE A 239 4.67 6.44 -6.21
C PHE A 239 5.72 6.93 -5.23
N GLY A 240 6.90 6.33 -5.24
CA GLY A 240 7.98 6.69 -4.34
C GLY A 240 9.29 6.03 -4.72
N MET A 241 10.30 6.35 -3.95
CA MET A 241 11.66 5.84 -4.08
C MET A 241 12.09 5.15 -2.79
N VAL A 242 12.86 4.09 -2.89
CA VAL A 242 13.33 3.28 -1.76
C VAL A 242 14.85 3.28 -1.73
N ILE A 243 15.41 3.49 -0.54
CA ILE A 243 16.79 3.12 -0.24
C ILE A 243 16.83 2.10 0.89
N ARG A 244 17.61 1.05 0.71
CA ARG A 244 17.90 0.06 1.75
C ARG A 244 19.36 0.20 2.11
N CYS A 245 19.61 0.64 3.33
CA CYS A 245 20.93 0.99 3.81
C CYS A 245 21.47 -0.08 4.76
N ALA A 246 22.74 -0.45 4.59
CA ALA A 246 23.55 -1.01 5.63
C ALA A 246 24.23 0.14 6.38
N VAL A 247 24.08 0.20 7.69
CA VAL A 247 24.59 1.31 8.51
C VAL A 247 25.37 0.82 9.73
N GLU A 248 26.30 1.62 10.17
CA GLU A 248 27.17 1.24 11.30
C GLU A 248 26.44 1.23 12.64
N GLU A 249 25.50 2.14 12.81
CA GLU A 249 24.73 2.29 14.06
C GLU A 249 23.29 2.71 13.78
N LEU A 250 22.43 2.67 14.78
CA LEU A 250 21.05 3.13 14.67
C LEU A 250 20.97 4.66 14.69
N PRO A 251 19.98 5.27 14.03
CA PRO A 251 19.71 6.70 14.15
C PRO A 251 19.41 7.10 15.58
N VAL A 252 20.10 8.13 16.09
CA VAL A 252 19.82 8.77 17.38
C VAL A 252 19.00 10.02 17.09
N TYR A 253 17.69 9.91 17.22
CA TYR A 253 16.77 10.99 16.89
C TYR A 253 16.87 12.12 17.92
N THR A 254 17.18 13.34 17.48
CA THR A 254 17.36 14.52 18.36
C THR A 254 16.14 14.86 19.19
N ALA A 255 14.93 14.50 18.67
CA ALA A 255 13.68 14.71 19.39
C ALA A 255 13.57 13.89 20.69
N ALA A 256 14.21 12.72 20.75
CA ALA A 256 14.21 11.84 21.91
C ALA A 256 15.39 10.85 21.82
N PRO A 257 16.63 11.28 22.14
CA PRO A 257 17.84 10.49 21.93
C PRO A 257 17.90 9.23 22.81
N GLU A 258 17.24 9.24 23.95
CA GLU A 258 17.20 8.12 24.91
C GLU A 258 15.93 7.27 24.80
N ASP A 259 15.11 7.49 23.78
CA ASP A 259 13.85 6.76 23.63
C ASP A 259 14.09 5.31 23.22
N PRO A 260 13.70 4.31 24.04
CA PRO A 260 13.99 2.91 23.76
C PRO A 260 13.04 2.31 22.73
N PHE A 261 11.94 2.98 22.38
CA PHE A 261 10.85 2.45 21.59
C PHE A 261 10.82 2.93 20.14
N ILE A 262 11.49 4.04 19.83
CA ILE A 262 11.39 4.70 18.52
C ILE A 262 11.73 3.79 17.34
N HIS A 263 12.58 2.79 17.53
CA HIS A 263 13.00 1.82 16.53
C HIS A 263 12.10 0.58 16.43
N ASN A 264 11.09 0.46 17.27
CA ASN A 264 10.23 -0.72 17.27
C ASN A 264 9.20 -0.73 16.13
N GLY A 265 9.03 0.41 15.46
CA GLY A 265 8.07 0.61 14.37
C GLY A 265 8.60 1.46 13.23
N ILE A 266 7.70 2.17 12.60
CA ILE A 266 7.98 3.09 11.51
C ILE A 266 8.27 4.48 12.09
N GLN A 267 9.36 5.13 11.66
CA GLN A 267 9.64 6.51 11.99
C GLN A 267 9.12 7.41 10.85
N LEU A 268 8.21 8.33 11.16
CA LEU A 268 7.60 9.26 10.20
C LEU A 268 8.42 10.54 10.14
N LEU A 269 9.14 10.78 9.03
CA LEU A 269 10.08 11.87 8.85
C LEU A 269 9.53 12.90 7.85
N ALA A 270 8.56 13.68 8.29
CA ALA A 270 8.01 14.82 7.55
C ALA A 270 7.62 15.89 8.57
N PRO A 271 8.30 17.07 8.59
CA PRO A 271 8.17 18.02 9.71
C PRO A 271 6.82 18.73 9.79
N SER A 272 6.07 18.80 8.70
CA SER A 272 4.78 19.48 8.66
C SER A 272 3.96 19.07 7.43
N VAL A 273 2.65 19.37 7.45
CA VAL A 273 1.79 19.24 6.27
C VAL A 273 2.28 20.16 5.14
N GLN A 274 2.74 21.36 5.45
CA GLN A 274 3.29 22.29 4.46
C GLN A 274 4.50 21.70 3.72
N TYR A 275 5.42 21.05 4.44
CA TYR A 275 6.55 20.36 3.85
C TYR A 275 6.13 19.26 2.85
N MET A 276 5.11 18.49 3.21
CA MET A 276 4.54 17.47 2.31
C MET A 276 3.89 18.10 1.07
N ASN A 277 3.17 19.21 1.24
CA ASN A 277 2.56 19.93 0.12
C ASN A 277 3.61 20.49 -0.87
N GLU A 278 4.77 20.93 -0.38
CA GLU A 278 5.89 21.35 -1.23
C GLU A 278 6.46 20.18 -2.03
N ALA A 279 6.64 19.02 -1.41
CA ALA A 279 7.07 17.80 -2.10
C ALA A 279 6.04 17.35 -3.18
N ILE A 280 4.76 17.42 -2.86
CA ILE A 280 3.67 17.15 -3.81
C ILE A 280 3.69 18.15 -4.96
N GLY A 281 3.94 19.43 -4.69
CA GLY A 281 4.05 20.46 -5.71
C GLY A 281 5.17 20.18 -6.74
N ASP A 282 6.32 19.68 -6.27
CA ASP A 282 7.41 19.24 -7.16
C ASP A 282 6.97 17.98 -7.97
N TYR A 283 6.35 17.00 -7.33
CA TYR A 283 5.84 15.78 -7.98
C TYR A 283 4.81 16.09 -9.07
N MET A 284 3.87 16.99 -8.82
CA MET A 284 2.86 17.41 -9.81
C MET A 284 3.47 18.08 -11.04
N GLN A 285 4.70 18.61 -10.92
CA GLN A 285 5.49 19.13 -12.03
C GLN A 285 6.40 18.06 -12.66
N SER A 286 6.22 16.78 -12.33
CA SER A 286 7.10 15.68 -12.77
C SER A 286 8.56 15.87 -12.37
N LYS A 287 8.80 16.45 -11.20
CA LYS A 287 10.13 16.64 -10.61
C LYS A 287 10.24 15.83 -9.33
N PRO A 288 11.39 15.20 -9.05
CA PRO A 288 11.64 14.65 -7.73
C PRO A 288 11.56 15.75 -6.67
N PRO A 289 11.07 15.46 -5.46
CA PRO A 289 10.97 16.45 -4.40
C PRO A 289 12.34 17.05 -4.05
N ARG A 290 12.40 18.37 -3.95
CA ARG A 290 13.58 19.06 -3.43
C ARG A 290 13.87 18.70 -1.97
N LYS A 291 12.81 18.44 -1.23
CA LYS A 291 12.83 18.00 0.17
C LYS A 291 11.85 16.83 0.30
N PRO A 292 12.32 15.58 0.20
CA PRO A 292 11.43 14.43 0.23
C PRO A 292 10.85 14.18 1.62
N ALA A 293 9.54 13.90 1.69
CA ALA A 293 8.94 13.32 2.87
C ALA A 293 9.28 11.84 2.93
N ALA A 294 9.87 11.39 4.04
CA ALA A 294 10.36 10.05 4.20
C ALA A 294 9.76 9.33 5.41
N LEU A 295 9.82 8.01 5.39
CA LEU A 295 9.71 7.18 6.57
C LEU A 295 10.93 6.26 6.64
N ALA A 296 11.36 5.95 7.86
CA ALA A 296 12.45 5.03 8.10
C ALA A 296 11.98 3.83 8.92
N MET A 297 12.66 2.71 8.75
CA MET A 297 12.43 1.49 9.54
C MET A 297 13.78 0.82 9.80
N THR A 298 14.07 0.58 11.06
CA THR A 298 15.34 -0.02 11.52
C THR A 298 15.07 -1.42 12.06
N PHE A 299 14.60 -2.31 11.18
CA PHE A 299 14.12 -3.64 11.56
C PHE A 299 15.16 -4.51 12.29
N SER A 300 16.45 -4.28 12.07
CA SER A 300 17.51 -4.98 12.79
C SER A 300 17.47 -4.77 14.31
N LYS A 301 16.78 -3.75 14.81
CA LYS A 301 16.55 -3.55 16.24
C LYS A 301 15.61 -4.58 16.85
N ILE A 302 14.55 -4.93 16.11
CA ILE A 302 13.52 -5.88 16.56
C ILE A 302 13.75 -7.30 16.02
N ASP A 303 14.55 -7.44 14.99
CA ASP A 303 14.89 -8.69 14.31
C ASP A 303 16.40 -8.72 13.99
N PRO A 304 17.24 -9.14 14.96
CA PRO A 304 18.69 -9.17 14.75
C PRO A 304 19.15 -10.10 13.60
N GLU A 305 18.30 -11.02 13.14
CA GLU A 305 18.66 -11.94 12.05
C GLU A 305 18.81 -11.23 10.69
N VAL A 306 18.27 -10.00 10.54
CA VAL A 306 18.38 -9.22 9.30
C VAL A 306 19.66 -8.35 9.22
N ALA A 307 20.53 -8.42 10.20
CA ALA A 307 21.83 -7.76 10.22
C ALA A 307 22.91 -8.66 10.84
N LYS A 308 24.17 -8.36 10.60
CA LYS A 308 25.33 -9.13 11.10
C LYS A 308 26.38 -8.20 11.69
N ASP A 309 27.29 -8.77 12.47
CA ASP A 309 28.53 -8.14 12.94
C ASP A 309 28.29 -6.79 13.68
N GLY A 310 27.18 -6.70 14.44
CA GLY A 310 26.84 -5.49 15.18
C GLY A 310 26.42 -4.30 14.31
N LYS A 311 26.24 -4.51 13.01
CA LYS A 311 25.73 -3.51 12.07
C LYS A 311 24.20 -3.53 12.04
N HIS A 312 23.63 -2.56 11.32
CA HIS A 312 22.18 -2.41 11.24
C HIS A 312 21.70 -2.28 9.79
N THR A 313 20.43 -2.66 9.56
CA THR A 313 19.74 -2.38 8.32
C THR A 313 18.72 -1.28 8.53
N MET A 314 18.66 -0.35 7.60
CA MET A 314 17.66 0.71 7.57
C MET A 314 16.98 0.76 6.21
N PHE A 315 15.67 0.65 6.21
CA PHE A 315 14.83 0.86 5.04
C PHE A 315 14.29 2.28 5.10
N VAL A 316 14.46 3.07 4.03
CA VAL A 316 13.86 4.39 3.93
C VAL A 316 13.02 4.45 2.67
N TRP A 317 11.75 4.84 2.84
CA TRP A 317 10.81 5.11 1.77
C TRP A 317 10.56 6.60 1.70
N ALA A 318 10.69 7.18 0.50
CA ALA A 318 10.30 8.56 0.25
C ALA A 318 9.22 8.59 -0.83
N GLN A 319 8.10 9.26 -0.55
CA GLN A 319 6.94 9.31 -1.44
C GLN A 319 7.06 10.44 -2.46
N TRP A 320 6.14 10.44 -3.43
CA TRP A 320 5.99 11.46 -4.48
C TRP A 320 7.21 11.61 -5.40
N HIS A 321 7.83 10.48 -5.77
CA HIS A 321 8.86 10.47 -6.80
C HIS A 321 8.21 10.08 -8.14
N PRO A 322 8.21 10.99 -9.15
CA PRO A 322 7.53 10.74 -10.43
C PRO A 322 8.30 9.72 -11.28
N TYR A 323 7.56 8.86 -12.01
CA TYR A 323 8.17 7.94 -12.96
C TYR A 323 8.68 8.68 -14.22
N ASN A 324 7.82 9.51 -14.81
CA ASN A 324 8.20 10.37 -15.93
C ASN A 324 8.77 11.67 -15.38
N LEU A 325 10.03 11.93 -15.69
CA LEU A 325 10.73 13.12 -15.24
C LEU A 325 10.57 14.27 -16.23
N ALA A 326 10.44 15.49 -15.70
CA ALA A 326 10.47 16.72 -16.50
C ALA A 326 11.88 16.98 -17.06
N ASN A 327 11.96 17.90 -18.03
CA ASN A 327 13.22 18.46 -18.56
C ASN A 327 14.18 17.42 -19.17
N GLY A 328 13.70 16.22 -19.53
CA GLY A 328 14.51 15.18 -20.15
C GLY A 328 15.48 14.44 -19.21
N GLU A 329 15.39 14.67 -17.91
CA GLU A 329 16.16 13.88 -16.93
C GLU A 329 15.78 12.38 -17.01
N LYS A 330 16.71 11.51 -16.64
CA LYS A 330 16.51 10.05 -16.59
C LYS A 330 16.86 9.53 -15.23
N TRP A 331 16.08 8.57 -14.72
CA TRP A 331 16.32 7.95 -13.41
C TRP A 331 17.70 7.30 -13.31
N ASP A 332 18.20 6.70 -14.38
CA ASP A 332 19.55 6.07 -14.39
C ASP A 332 20.66 7.10 -14.12
N ASP A 333 20.45 8.38 -14.47
CA ASP A 333 21.41 9.45 -14.28
C ASP A 333 21.31 10.15 -12.93
N ILE A 334 20.10 10.17 -12.32
CA ILE A 334 19.84 11.01 -11.13
C ILE A 334 19.57 10.22 -9.85
N ARG A 335 19.39 8.90 -9.92
CA ARG A 335 18.95 8.09 -8.78
C ARG A 335 19.86 8.20 -7.54
N GLU A 336 21.16 8.30 -7.73
CA GLU A 336 22.13 8.48 -6.63
C GLU A 336 21.94 9.85 -5.95
N ARG A 337 21.78 10.91 -6.75
CA ARG A 337 21.50 12.26 -6.26
C ARG A 337 20.20 12.28 -5.42
N GLU A 338 19.16 11.63 -5.90
CA GLU A 338 17.88 11.60 -5.20
C GLU A 338 17.93 10.70 -3.97
N ALA A 339 18.67 9.59 -4.03
CA ALA A 339 18.92 8.74 -2.85
C ALA A 339 19.64 9.50 -1.74
N GLN A 340 20.64 10.34 -2.09
CA GLN A 340 21.34 11.17 -1.11
C GLN A 340 20.37 12.13 -0.42
N LYS A 341 19.47 12.80 -1.14
CA LYS A 341 18.46 13.67 -0.52
C LYS A 341 17.57 12.92 0.47
N ILE A 342 17.20 11.66 0.15
CA ILE A 342 16.41 10.82 1.05
C ILE A 342 17.21 10.46 2.31
N TYR A 343 18.49 10.14 2.16
CA TYR A 343 19.37 9.88 3.30
C TYR A 343 19.59 11.12 4.16
N ASP A 344 19.75 12.29 3.53
CA ASP A 344 19.91 13.58 4.21
C ASP A 344 18.71 13.90 5.12
N VAL A 345 17.48 13.50 4.74
CA VAL A 345 16.32 13.62 5.64
C VAL A 345 16.55 12.84 6.95
N VAL A 346 17.14 11.64 6.88
CA VAL A 346 17.45 10.88 8.10
C VAL A 346 18.52 11.59 8.92
N VAL A 347 19.54 12.16 8.27
CA VAL A 347 20.60 12.95 8.95
C VAL A 347 20.03 14.20 9.61
N ASP A 348 19.08 14.88 9.00
CA ASP A 348 18.41 16.05 9.59
C ASP A 348 17.71 15.73 10.93
N TYR A 349 17.13 14.53 11.05
CA TYR A 349 16.47 14.05 12.27
C TYR A 349 17.43 13.36 13.25
N ALA A 350 18.51 12.78 12.74
CA ALA A 350 19.48 11.98 13.49
C ALA A 350 20.90 12.29 12.99
N PRO A 351 21.54 13.40 13.44
CA PRO A 351 22.84 13.87 12.94
C PRO A 351 24.00 12.88 13.11
N ASN A 352 23.86 11.90 14.03
CA ASN A 352 24.84 10.82 14.15
C ASN A 352 24.96 9.97 12.88
N MET A 353 23.95 9.95 12.01
CA MET A 353 23.95 9.16 10.77
C MET A 353 24.85 9.74 9.67
N LYS A 354 25.37 10.94 9.79
CA LYS A 354 26.16 11.64 8.77
C LYS A 354 27.31 10.72 8.42
N ASP A 355 28.01 10.09 8.43
CA ASP A 355 29.11 9.24 7.96
C ASP A 355 28.94 7.75 8.38
N LYS A 356 27.68 7.32 8.57
CA LYS A 356 27.38 5.98 9.07
C LYS A 356 26.80 5.02 8.01
N LEU A 357 26.67 5.49 6.80
CA LEU A 357 26.28 4.66 5.66
C LEU A 357 27.45 3.77 5.24
N ILE A 358 27.26 2.47 5.25
CA ILE A 358 28.23 1.47 4.77
C ILE A 358 28.01 1.23 3.28
N ASP A 359 26.75 0.95 2.92
CA ASP A 359 26.35 0.66 1.56
C ASP A 359 24.83 0.84 1.43
N TRP A 360 24.32 0.99 0.23
CA TRP A 360 22.91 1.08 -0.05
C TRP A 360 22.48 0.37 -1.33
N TYR A 361 21.24 -0.06 -1.32
CA TYR A 361 20.54 -0.55 -2.48
C TYR A 361 19.40 0.41 -2.83
N ILE A 362 19.51 1.09 -3.97
CA ILE A 362 18.61 2.13 -4.41
C ILE A 362 17.58 1.56 -5.39
N GLN A 363 16.33 1.92 -5.22
CA GLN A 363 15.24 1.62 -6.16
C GLN A 363 14.45 2.88 -6.48
N SER A 364 14.72 3.47 -7.63
CA SER A 364 13.89 4.52 -8.25
C SER A 364 12.54 3.94 -8.73
N PRO A 365 11.56 4.75 -9.08
CA PRO A 365 10.34 4.29 -9.73
C PRO A 365 10.59 3.43 -10.97
N LEU A 366 11.63 3.75 -11.76
CA LEU A 366 12.03 2.96 -12.92
C LEU A 366 12.62 1.59 -12.53
N ASP A 367 13.42 1.53 -11.45
CA ASP A 367 13.96 0.26 -10.94
C ASP A 367 12.86 -0.65 -10.39
N ILE A 368 11.84 -0.07 -9.75
CA ILE A 368 10.68 -0.81 -9.26
C ILE A 368 9.91 -1.44 -10.42
N GLU A 369 9.69 -0.71 -11.52
CA GLU A 369 9.09 -1.28 -12.73
C GLU A 369 9.96 -2.37 -13.34
N ARG A 370 11.24 -2.09 -13.61
CA ARG A 370 12.16 -3.04 -14.25
C ARG A 370 12.31 -4.34 -13.48
N LYS A 371 12.33 -4.27 -12.16
CA LYS A 371 12.63 -5.42 -11.30
C LYS A 371 11.40 -6.22 -10.88
N HIS A 372 10.28 -5.53 -10.68
CA HIS A 372 9.07 -6.13 -10.12
C HIS A 372 7.87 -6.13 -11.07
N GLY A 373 8.01 -5.55 -12.27
CA GLY A 373 6.91 -5.43 -13.23
C GLY A 373 5.77 -4.52 -12.77
N LEU A 374 6.03 -3.65 -11.78
CA LEU A 374 5.06 -2.68 -11.29
C LEU A 374 5.08 -1.45 -12.19
N LEU A 375 4.12 -1.37 -13.10
CA LEU A 375 4.08 -0.32 -14.12
C LEU A 375 4.22 1.07 -13.48
N LYS A 376 5.10 1.87 -14.07
CA LYS A 376 5.48 3.20 -13.58
C LYS A 376 5.94 3.24 -12.11
N GLY A 377 6.40 2.12 -11.57
CA GLY A 377 6.81 2.03 -10.16
C GLY A 377 5.67 2.20 -9.15
N ASN A 378 4.41 2.08 -9.56
CA ASN A 378 3.28 2.21 -8.66
C ASN A 378 3.04 0.90 -7.90
N VAL A 379 3.37 0.91 -6.61
CA VAL A 379 3.22 -0.25 -5.71
C VAL A 379 1.77 -0.62 -5.43
N MET A 380 0.82 0.26 -5.72
CA MET A 380 -0.61 -0.01 -5.63
C MET A 380 -1.18 -0.61 -6.93
N HIS A 381 -0.35 -0.80 -7.96
CA HIS A 381 -0.66 -1.18 -9.34
C HIS A 381 -1.48 -0.12 -10.09
N VAL A 382 -2.63 0.24 -9.59
CA VAL A 382 -3.60 1.18 -10.16
C VAL A 382 -3.84 2.24 -9.10
N GLU A 383 -4.01 3.49 -9.50
CA GLU A 383 -4.26 4.58 -8.56
C GLU A 383 -5.39 4.24 -7.57
N MET A 384 -5.22 4.67 -6.32
CA MET A 384 -6.19 4.47 -5.24
C MET A 384 -7.20 5.63 -5.20
N SER A 385 -7.71 6.02 -6.37
CA SER A 385 -8.77 7.00 -6.50
C SER A 385 -10.15 6.33 -6.39
N PHE A 386 -11.16 7.06 -5.95
CA PHE A 386 -12.48 6.50 -5.67
C PHE A 386 -13.14 5.85 -6.89
N ASP A 387 -12.90 6.40 -8.10
CA ASP A 387 -13.35 5.85 -9.39
C ASP A 387 -12.59 4.58 -9.81
N GLN A 388 -11.54 4.20 -9.10
CA GLN A 388 -10.76 2.98 -9.31
C GLN A 388 -10.68 2.11 -8.05
N MET A 389 -11.68 2.17 -7.18
CA MET A 389 -11.81 1.33 -5.99
C MET A 389 -13.08 0.47 -6.03
N PHE A 390 -13.16 -0.52 -5.18
CA PHE A 390 -14.30 -1.41 -5.01
C PHE A 390 -14.77 -2.04 -6.34
N MET A 391 -16.03 -1.78 -6.73
CA MET A 391 -16.65 -2.30 -7.95
C MET A 391 -16.14 -1.64 -9.24
N PHE A 392 -15.29 -0.64 -9.13
CA PHE A 392 -14.67 0.03 -10.27
C PHE A 392 -13.24 -0.47 -10.54
N ARG A 393 -12.69 -1.31 -9.67
CA ARG A 393 -11.29 -1.75 -9.75
C ARG A 393 -11.15 -3.14 -10.36
N PRO A 394 -10.33 -3.38 -11.41
CA PRO A 394 -9.59 -2.36 -12.20
C PRO A 394 -10.48 -1.56 -13.14
N ILE A 395 -11.54 -2.15 -13.64
CA ILE A 395 -12.68 -1.57 -14.38
C ILE A 395 -13.95 -2.37 -14.03
N PRO A 396 -15.16 -1.80 -14.18
CA PRO A 396 -16.41 -2.48 -13.78
C PRO A 396 -16.57 -3.88 -14.35
N GLU A 397 -16.20 -4.10 -15.62
CA GLU A 397 -16.34 -5.38 -16.32
C GLU A 397 -15.44 -6.49 -15.78
N MET A 398 -14.33 -6.12 -15.13
CA MET A 398 -13.36 -7.06 -14.56
C MET A 398 -13.28 -7.00 -13.03
N SER A 399 -14.13 -6.22 -12.38
CA SER A 399 -14.09 -6.02 -10.93
C SER A 399 -14.31 -7.31 -10.13
N ALA A 400 -15.03 -8.28 -10.71
CA ALA A 400 -15.31 -9.58 -10.10
C ALA A 400 -14.20 -10.62 -10.33
N TYR A 401 -12.99 -10.22 -10.66
CA TYR A 401 -11.82 -11.07 -10.96
C TYR A 401 -11.92 -11.89 -12.25
N GLU A 402 -13.07 -11.89 -12.91
CA GLU A 402 -13.28 -12.51 -14.23
C GLU A 402 -12.82 -11.54 -15.32
N THR A 403 -12.36 -12.09 -16.45
CA THR A 403 -12.01 -11.31 -17.64
C THR A 403 -12.95 -11.64 -18.81
N PRO A 404 -12.92 -10.87 -19.91
CA PRO A 404 -13.62 -11.23 -21.14
C PRO A 404 -13.15 -12.56 -21.76
N ILE A 405 -11.96 -13.03 -21.41
CA ILE A 405 -11.42 -14.32 -21.86
C ILE A 405 -11.89 -15.40 -20.87
N GLU A 406 -12.66 -16.38 -21.36
CA GLU A 406 -13.11 -17.47 -20.50
C GLU A 406 -11.93 -18.18 -19.85
N HIS A 407 -12.07 -18.58 -18.58
CA HIS A 407 -11.07 -19.30 -17.78
C HIS A 407 -9.80 -18.50 -17.47
N LEU A 408 -9.75 -17.20 -17.79
CA LEU A 408 -8.73 -16.27 -17.32
C LEU A 408 -9.27 -15.42 -16.18
N TYR A 409 -8.55 -15.44 -15.05
CA TYR A 409 -8.89 -14.68 -13.85
C TYR A 409 -7.74 -13.76 -13.46
N LEU A 410 -8.07 -12.65 -12.80
CA LEU A 410 -7.12 -11.72 -12.21
C LEU A 410 -7.08 -11.90 -10.69
N SER A 411 -5.90 -11.74 -10.06
CA SER A 411 -5.74 -11.88 -8.60
C SER A 411 -4.75 -10.88 -8.00
N SER A 412 -4.29 -9.91 -8.81
CA SER A 412 -3.28 -8.94 -8.40
C SER A 412 -3.87 -7.76 -7.63
N ALA A 413 -2.99 -6.89 -7.12
CA ALA A 413 -3.36 -5.60 -6.54
C ALA A 413 -4.06 -4.65 -7.54
N SER A 414 -4.06 -4.97 -8.85
CA SER A 414 -4.92 -4.27 -9.82
C SER A 414 -6.40 -4.48 -9.56
N CYS A 415 -6.80 -5.53 -8.83
CA CYS A 415 -8.17 -5.86 -8.49
C CYS A 415 -8.55 -5.35 -7.10
N HIS A 416 -9.83 -5.37 -6.78
CA HIS A 416 -10.34 -5.09 -5.42
C HIS A 416 -9.66 -6.03 -4.38
N PRO A 417 -9.28 -5.55 -3.20
CA PRO A 417 -9.42 -4.17 -2.71
C PRO A 417 -8.26 -3.24 -3.07
N GLY A 418 -7.26 -3.69 -3.80
CA GLY A 418 -6.07 -2.93 -4.13
C GLY A 418 -4.81 -3.48 -3.47
N GLY A 419 -3.79 -2.62 -3.33
CA GLY A 419 -2.54 -2.93 -2.66
C GLY A 419 -2.68 -3.10 -1.15
N GLY A 420 -1.64 -3.65 -0.53
CA GLY A 420 -1.59 -3.98 0.88
C GLY A 420 -1.27 -5.47 1.08
N VAL A 421 -0.31 -5.79 1.90
CA VAL A 421 0.23 -7.17 2.04
C VAL A 421 -0.72 -8.05 2.88
N PHE A 422 -1.95 -8.25 2.45
CA PHE A 422 -2.97 -9.03 3.15
C PHE A 422 -3.64 -10.14 2.28
N GLY A 423 -3.25 -10.28 1.01
CA GLY A 423 -3.67 -11.37 0.14
C GLY A 423 -5.16 -11.39 -0.26
N ALA A 424 -5.93 -10.33 0.01
CA ALA A 424 -7.37 -10.30 -0.19
C ALA A 424 -7.79 -10.51 -1.64
N ALA A 425 -7.09 -9.90 -2.61
CA ALA A 425 -7.40 -10.08 -4.03
C ALA A 425 -7.28 -11.56 -4.47
N GLY A 426 -6.19 -12.23 -4.03
CA GLY A 426 -6.00 -13.67 -4.28
C GLY A 426 -7.07 -14.53 -3.61
N TYR A 427 -7.40 -14.24 -2.34
CA TYR A 427 -8.47 -14.94 -1.61
C TYR A 427 -9.82 -14.80 -2.33
N ASN A 428 -10.21 -13.58 -2.69
CA ASN A 428 -11.47 -13.30 -3.36
C ASN A 428 -11.54 -13.96 -4.75
N ALA A 429 -10.46 -13.89 -5.52
CA ALA A 429 -10.37 -14.58 -6.83
C ALA A 429 -10.55 -16.09 -6.65
N ALA A 430 -9.89 -16.70 -5.68
CA ALA A 430 -10.06 -18.12 -5.37
C ALA A 430 -11.51 -18.48 -5.02
N GLN A 431 -12.21 -17.66 -4.21
CA GLN A 431 -13.62 -17.86 -3.89
C GLN A 431 -14.52 -17.82 -5.14
N VAL A 432 -14.26 -16.89 -6.07
CA VAL A 432 -15.01 -16.78 -7.34
C VAL A 432 -14.79 -18.02 -8.19
N ILE A 433 -13.54 -18.44 -8.36
CA ILE A 433 -13.16 -19.62 -9.14
C ILE A 433 -13.80 -20.90 -8.56
N LEU A 434 -13.57 -21.16 -7.27
CA LEU A 434 -14.10 -22.36 -6.60
C LEU A 434 -15.62 -22.45 -6.67
N LYS A 435 -16.33 -21.34 -6.49
CA LYS A 435 -17.79 -21.32 -6.61
C LYS A 435 -18.25 -21.68 -8.02
N LYS A 436 -17.56 -21.23 -9.05
CA LYS A 436 -17.90 -21.52 -10.45
C LYS A 436 -17.65 -22.99 -10.80
N TYR A 437 -16.54 -23.54 -10.29
CA TYR A 437 -16.17 -24.94 -10.54
C TYR A 437 -16.98 -25.96 -9.74
N LYS A 438 -17.29 -25.69 -8.47
CA LYS A 438 -18.20 -26.53 -7.67
C LYS A 438 -19.58 -26.68 -8.33
N LYS A 439 -20.11 -25.61 -8.93
CA LYS A 439 -21.35 -25.67 -9.70
C LYS A 439 -21.26 -26.52 -10.96
N ARG A 440 -20.11 -26.57 -11.65
CA ARG A 440 -19.92 -27.37 -12.87
C ARG A 440 -19.74 -28.88 -12.59
N SER A 441 -19.02 -29.24 -11.54
CA SER A 441 -18.88 -30.66 -11.15
C SER A 441 -20.22 -31.28 -10.79
N TRP A 442 -21.15 -30.49 -10.25
CA TRP A 442 -22.53 -30.94 -9.95
C TRP A 442 -23.36 -31.18 -11.22
N LEU A 443 -23.15 -30.40 -12.28
CA LEU A 443 -23.84 -30.54 -13.56
C LEU A 443 -23.26 -31.65 -14.45
N GLN A 444 -22.09 -32.18 -14.13
CA GLN A 444 -21.47 -33.32 -14.83
C GLN A 444 -21.72 -34.67 -14.14
N SER A 445 -22.26 -34.64 -12.91
CA SER A 445 -22.62 -35.82 -12.12
C SER A 445 -24.11 -36.12 -12.12
N THR A 446 -24.89 -35.33 -12.84
CA THR A 446 -26.30 -35.59 -13.20
C THR A 446 -26.44 -35.73 -14.73
#